data_cf333706faaded24b5f5a206a7b751a3
#
_entry.id   cf333706faaded24b5f5a206a7b751a3
#
_cell.length_a   1.000
_cell.length_b   1.000
_cell.length_c   1.000
_cell.angle_alpha   90.00
_cell.angle_beta   90.00
_cell.angle_gamma   90.00
#
_symmetry.space_group_name_H-M   'P 1'
#
loop_
_entity.id
_entity.type
_entity.pdbx_description
1 polymer ?
#
loop_
_entity_poly.entity_id
_entity_poly.type
_entity_poly.pdbx_seq_one_letter_code
_entity_poly.pdbx_strand_id
1 'polypeptide(L)'
;MRISKVIVRNFRSIRRVEIEASSFNVFVGQNNHGKTNFIDAIQWFYTGTGDIGAWKNSAAGADEEISVMLEFSGVQEGLAQITHADNQTKLRNILGNSDAMQVKRTSSKPKDRFLYNPDKEEWKKQPCGTDGPFNNCIPRFEFVEATKSLKDVGNYKSTTPIGKMLGGVLAEILEAEEEYVKFREQFEKLFASETSSIKQKLKEISGQVCRHLTKQFPDCSEVEFMVQEPAFDELLKNFRTEVNDGVTTTAEEKGDGMQRALMLAIIKTYADQRRDDALGRSFIFFIDEAELHLHPTAQRQLKQALLELAD
;
A
#
# COMPACT_ATOMS: atom_id res chain seq x y z
N MET A 1 12.30 9.64 8.96
CA MET A 1 11.34 10.73 8.55
C MET A 1 9.96 10.43 9.12
N ARG A 2 9.23 11.43 9.64
CA ARG A 2 7.88 11.28 10.25
C ARG A 2 6.98 12.45 9.86
N ILE A 3 5.65 12.26 9.93
CA ILE A 3 4.70 13.38 9.84
C ILE A 3 4.74 14.14 11.16
N SER A 4 4.93 15.47 11.08
CA SER A 4 4.87 16.37 12.22
C SER A 4 3.55 17.14 12.28
N LYS A 5 2.89 17.37 11.13
CA LYS A 5 1.65 18.14 11.07
C LYS A 5 0.78 17.73 9.88
N VAL A 6 -0.53 17.76 10.09
CA VAL A 6 -1.55 17.48 9.06
C VAL A 6 -2.54 18.62 9.02
N ILE A 7 -2.79 19.17 7.84
CA ILE A 7 -3.82 20.18 7.61
C ILE A 7 -4.74 19.69 6.49
N VAL A 8 -6.03 19.56 6.81
CA VAL A 8 -7.06 19.17 5.84
C VAL A 8 -8.09 20.29 5.72
N ARG A 9 -8.45 20.64 4.49
CA ARG A 9 -9.45 21.66 4.19
C ARG A 9 -10.47 21.13 3.17
N ASN A 10 -11.73 21.43 3.41
CA ASN A 10 -12.86 21.19 2.51
C ASN A 10 -13.04 19.73 2.05
N PHE A 11 -12.66 18.76 2.88
CA PHE A 11 -12.76 17.36 2.55
C PHE A 11 -13.94 16.70 3.28
N ARG A 12 -14.94 16.24 2.57
CA ARG A 12 -16.18 15.63 3.09
C ARG A 12 -16.78 16.45 4.25
N SER A 13 -16.89 15.89 5.46
CA SER A 13 -17.39 16.61 6.64
C SER A 13 -16.40 17.62 7.22
N ILE A 14 -15.15 17.59 6.78
CA ILE A 14 -14.11 18.44 7.32
C ILE A 14 -14.05 19.77 6.59
N ARG A 15 -14.39 20.87 7.27
CA ARG A 15 -14.21 22.22 6.75
C ARG A 15 -12.74 22.66 6.87
N ARG A 16 -12.17 22.51 8.06
CA ARG A 16 -10.77 22.74 8.35
C ARG A 16 -10.37 21.98 9.61
N VAL A 17 -9.32 21.24 9.54
CA VAL A 17 -8.67 20.62 10.70
C VAL A 17 -7.15 20.79 10.57
N GLU A 18 -6.50 21.01 11.70
CA GLU A 18 -5.06 21.14 11.80
C GLU A 18 -4.61 20.37 13.04
N ILE A 19 -3.75 19.38 12.86
CA ILE A 19 -3.31 18.46 13.90
C ILE A 19 -1.79 18.39 13.88
N GLU A 20 -1.19 18.65 15.01
CA GLU A 20 0.21 18.32 15.27
C GLU A 20 0.29 16.84 15.61
N ALA A 21 1.11 16.10 14.86
CA ALA A 21 1.23 14.66 14.97
C ALA A 21 2.44 14.30 15.86
N SER A 22 2.22 13.33 16.76
CA SER A 22 3.28 12.65 17.52
C SER A 22 3.52 11.25 16.96
N SER A 23 4.44 10.48 17.57
CA SER A 23 4.66 9.08 17.18
C SER A 23 3.41 8.22 17.39
N PHE A 24 2.59 8.54 18.38
CA PHE A 24 1.33 7.86 18.67
C PHE A 24 0.19 8.87 18.86
N ASN A 25 -0.88 8.74 18.08
CA ASN A 25 -2.05 9.62 18.15
C ASN A 25 -3.32 8.78 18.27
N VAL A 26 -4.25 9.22 19.12
CA VAL A 26 -5.56 8.57 19.30
C VAL A 26 -6.66 9.54 18.92
N PHE A 27 -7.51 9.14 17.98
CA PHE A 27 -8.68 9.90 17.55
C PHE A 27 -9.93 9.36 18.22
N VAL A 28 -10.54 10.17 19.10
CA VAL A 28 -11.74 9.82 19.85
C VAL A 28 -12.90 10.69 19.42
N GLY A 29 -14.09 10.13 19.31
CA GLY A 29 -15.31 10.87 18.98
C GLY A 29 -16.43 9.93 18.58
N GLN A 30 -17.66 10.47 18.56
CA GLN A 30 -18.85 9.72 18.16
C GLN A 30 -18.74 9.23 16.71
N ASN A 31 -19.53 8.22 16.35
CA ASN A 31 -19.61 7.75 14.98
C ASN A 31 -20.13 8.88 14.07
N ASN A 32 -19.66 8.88 12.84
CA ASN A 32 -19.97 9.90 11.83
C ASN A 32 -19.44 11.32 12.11
N HIS A 33 -18.49 11.49 13.06
CA HIS A 33 -17.87 12.80 13.38
C HIS A 33 -16.57 13.04 12.58
N GLY A 34 -16.35 12.34 11.48
CA GLY A 34 -15.28 12.63 10.54
C GLY A 34 -13.92 11.98 10.84
N LYS A 35 -13.81 11.06 11.82
CA LYS A 35 -12.55 10.34 12.08
C LYS A 35 -12.02 9.64 10.82
N THR A 36 -12.84 8.82 10.20
CA THR A 36 -12.50 8.11 8.95
C THR A 36 -12.26 9.09 7.79
N ASN A 37 -13.02 10.21 7.73
CA ASN A 37 -12.79 11.23 6.70
C ASN A 37 -11.41 11.88 6.81
N PHE A 38 -10.86 12.01 8.02
CA PHE A 38 -9.49 12.51 8.23
C PHE A 38 -8.45 11.52 7.68
N ILE A 39 -8.64 10.22 7.94
CA ILE A 39 -7.77 9.16 7.42
C ILE A 39 -7.87 9.10 5.88
N ASP A 40 -9.08 9.15 5.34
CA ASP A 40 -9.32 9.15 3.88
C ASP A 40 -8.66 10.36 3.18
N ALA A 41 -8.63 11.52 3.84
CA ALA A 41 -7.95 12.69 3.32
C ALA A 41 -6.43 12.47 3.22
N ILE A 42 -5.83 11.83 4.23
CA ILE A 42 -4.41 11.45 4.19
C ILE A 42 -4.17 10.38 3.12
N GLN A 43 -5.02 9.37 3.03
CA GLN A 43 -4.93 8.36 1.98
C GLN A 43 -4.99 8.99 0.58
N TRP A 44 -5.91 9.96 0.38
CA TRP A 44 -5.95 10.71 -0.88
C TRP A 44 -4.68 11.50 -1.13
N PHE A 45 -4.06 12.09 -0.11
CA PHE A 45 -2.77 12.76 -0.28
C PHE A 45 -1.71 11.79 -0.85
N TYR A 46 -1.70 10.52 -0.43
CA TYR A 46 -0.76 9.52 -0.94
C TYR A 46 -1.11 9.04 -2.35
N THR A 47 -2.37 8.76 -2.62
CA THR A 47 -2.82 8.11 -3.87
C THR A 47 -3.11 9.10 -5.00
N GLY A 48 -3.68 10.27 -4.68
CA GLY A 48 -4.17 11.24 -5.66
C GLY A 48 -5.36 10.75 -6.49
N THR A 49 -5.99 9.65 -6.11
CA THR A 49 -7.09 9.00 -6.84
C THR A 49 -8.39 9.06 -6.04
N GLY A 50 -9.53 9.13 -6.72
CA GLY A 50 -10.86 9.08 -6.13
C GLY A 50 -11.83 10.08 -6.75
N ASP A 51 -13.09 10.04 -6.31
CA ASP A 51 -14.15 10.95 -6.77
C ASP A 51 -14.10 12.28 -6.00
N ILE A 52 -13.20 13.16 -6.44
CA ILE A 52 -12.91 14.43 -5.81
C ILE A 52 -14.15 15.34 -5.79
N GLY A 53 -14.99 15.26 -6.82
CA GLY A 53 -16.23 16.03 -6.90
C GLY A 53 -17.20 15.70 -5.77
N ALA A 54 -17.37 14.42 -5.47
CA ALA A 54 -18.21 13.93 -4.37
C ALA A 54 -17.59 14.19 -2.98
N TRP A 55 -16.27 14.44 -2.90
CA TRP A 55 -15.57 14.62 -1.63
C TRP A 55 -15.45 16.07 -1.17
N LYS A 56 -15.85 17.04 -2.00
CA LYS A 56 -15.84 18.44 -1.59
C LYS A 56 -16.86 18.68 -0.48
N ASN A 57 -16.43 19.39 0.56
CA ASN A 57 -17.33 19.77 1.66
C ASN A 57 -18.49 20.62 1.14
N SER A 58 -19.72 20.29 1.51
CA SER A 58 -20.93 20.97 1.03
C SER A 58 -21.03 22.44 1.44
N ALA A 59 -20.37 22.83 2.53
CA ALA A 59 -20.29 24.23 2.99
C ALA A 59 -19.15 25.01 2.35
N ALA A 60 -18.31 24.37 1.50
CA ALA A 60 -17.23 25.06 0.80
C ALA A 60 -17.77 25.88 -0.37
N GLY A 61 -17.29 27.11 -0.53
CA GLY A 61 -17.62 27.97 -1.66
C GLY A 61 -17.18 27.38 -3.00
N ALA A 62 -17.73 27.88 -4.11
CA ALA A 62 -17.42 27.36 -5.44
C ALA A 62 -15.92 27.40 -5.75
N ASP A 63 -15.25 28.48 -5.37
CA ASP A 63 -13.83 28.72 -5.61
C ASP A 63 -12.90 28.07 -4.58
N GLU A 64 -13.46 27.48 -3.52
CA GLU A 64 -12.65 26.81 -2.50
C GLU A 64 -12.38 25.37 -2.89
N GLU A 65 -11.10 24.99 -2.90
CA GLU A 65 -10.66 23.65 -3.25
C GLU A 65 -10.46 22.75 -2.02
N ILE A 66 -10.51 21.44 -2.24
CA ILE A 66 -9.98 20.48 -1.27
C ILE A 66 -8.46 20.67 -1.22
N SER A 67 -7.91 20.73 -0.02
CA SER A 67 -6.47 20.78 0.19
C SER A 67 -6.08 19.89 1.36
N VAL A 68 -5.08 19.05 1.13
CA VAL A 68 -4.42 18.25 2.17
C VAL A 68 -2.95 18.59 2.15
N MET A 69 -2.44 19.06 3.29
CA MET A 69 -1.04 19.39 3.49
C MET A 69 -0.48 18.55 4.62
N LEU A 70 0.65 17.92 4.36
CA LEU A 70 1.45 17.21 5.36
C LEU A 70 2.78 17.92 5.55
N GLU A 71 3.18 18.06 6.81
CA GLU A 71 4.52 18.47 7.16
C GLU A 71 5.30 17.28 7.70
N PHE A 72 6.52 17.13 7.22
CA PHE A 72 7.41 16.04 7.59
C PHE A 72 8.64 16.59 8.29
N SER A 73 9.16 15.84 9.26
CA SER A 73 10.45 16.06 9.90
C SER A 73 11.40 14.88 9.65
N GLY A 74 12.71 15.07 9.80
CA GLY A 74 13.72 14.05 9.46
C GLY A 74 13.91 13.94 7.95
N VAL A 75 13.78 15.05 7.22
CA VAL A 75 13.78 15.07 5.74
C VAL A 75 15.13 14.67 5.18
N GLN A 76 16.22 15.06 5.83
CA GLN A 76 17.57 14.74 5.35
C GLN A 76 17.85 13.24 5.37
N GLU A 77 17.36 12.52 6.38
CA GLU A 77 17.41 11.06 6.45
C GLU A 77 16.62 10.42 5.31
N GLY A 78 15.40 10.91 5.05
CA GLY A 78 14.56 10.41 3.94
C GLY A 78 15.19 10.65 2.58
N LEU A 79 15.78 11.83 2.35
CA LEU A 79 16.49 12.14 1.11
C LEU A 79 17.73 11.26 0.89
N ALA A 80 18.42 10.87 1.97
CA ALA A 80 19.58 9.98 1.88
C ALA A 80 19.21 8.56 1.38
N GLN A 81 17.96 8.15 1.53
CA GLN A 81 17.46 6.86 1.04
C GLN A 81 17.19 6.82 -0.47
N ILE A 82 17.25 7.96 -1.16
CA ILE A 82 17.07 8.03 -2.61
C ILE A 82 18.35 7.57 -3.31
N THR A 83 18.28 6.44 -3.99
CA THR A 83 19.43 5.80 -4.64
C THR A 83 19.99 6.56 -5.85
N HIS A 84 19.12 7.29 -6.59
CA HIS A 84 19.52 8.04 -7.77
C HIS A 84 19.90 9.48 -7.42
N ALA A 85 21.16 9.84 -7.56
CA ALA A 85 21.72 11.16 -7.23
C ALA A 85 21.00 12.33 -7.92
N ASP A 86 20.58 12.16 -9.19
CA ASP A 86 19.85 13.21 -9.91
C ASP A 86 18.50 13.53 -9.28
N ASN A 87 17.76 12.49 -8.84
CA ASN A 87 16.47 12.69 -8.20
C ASN A 87 16.62 13.29 -6.80
N GLN A 88 17.65 12.88 -6.06
CA GLN A 88 18.01 13.48 -4.78
C GLN A 88 18.34 14.97 -4.95
N THR A 89 19.13 15.32 -5.97
CA THR A 89 19.51 16.70 -6.29
C THR A 89 18.30 17.54 -6.67
N LYS A 90 17.37 17.01 -7.51
CA LYS A 90 16.14 17.73 -7.88
C LYS A 90 15.27 18.08 -6.67
N LEU A 91 15.15 17.17 -5.72
CA LEU A 91 14.37 17.41 -4.50
C LEU A 91 15.09 18.36 -3.55
N ARG A 92 16.40 18.19 -3.35
CA ARG A 92 17.21 19.12 -2.54
C ARG A 92 17.20 20.56 -3.07
N ASN A 93 17.16 20.76 -4.37
CA ASN A 93 17.04 22.09 -4.98
C ASN A 93 15.73 22.82 -4.64
N ILE A 94 14.70 22.09 -4.22
CA ILE A 94 13.43 22.67 -3.75
C ILE A 94 13.45 22.83 -2.23
N LEU A 95 13.91 21.82 -1.51
CA LEU A 95 13.81 21.73 -0.05
C LEU A 95 14.98 22.40 0.69
N GLY A 96 16.09 22.66 -0.01
CA GLY A 96 17.29 23.18 0.60
C GLY A 96 17.88 22.21 1.64
N ASN A 97 18.46 22.76 2.70
CA ASN A 97 19.01 22.03 3.83
C ASN A 97 18.02 21.87 4.99
N SER A 98 16.75 22.20 4.79
CA SER A 98 15.72 22.08 5.82
C SER A 98 15.51 20.63 6.22
N ASP A 99 15.39 20.36 7.52
CA ASP A 99 14.97 19.06 8.02
C ASP A 99 13.44 18.93 8.13
N ALA A 100 12.72 20.00 7.77
CA ALA A 100 11.26 20.01 7.64
C ALA A 100 10.85 20.21 6.19
N MET A 101 9.78 19.52 5.76
CA MET A 101 9.23 19.58 4.42
C MET A 101 7.72 19.70 4.49
N GLN A 102 7.16 20.70 3.81
CA GLN A 102 5.72 20.81 3.62
C GLN A 102 5.35 20.36 2.21
N VAL A 103 4.38 19.50 2.13
CA VAL A 103 3.86 18.95 0.86
C VAL A 103 2.35 19.07 0.86
N LYS A 104 1.78 19.63 -0.19
CA LYS A 104 0.33 19.73 -0.37
C LYS A 104 -0.15 19.08 -1.66
N ARG A 105 -1.38 18.60 -1.62
CA ARG A 105 -2.17 18.15 -2.75
C ARG A 105 -3.50 18.90 -2.75
N THR A 106 -3.98 19.30 -3.94
CA THR A 106 -5.22 20.06 -4.09
C THR A 106 -6.14 19.41 -5.12
N SER A 107 -7.46 19.65 -5.00
CA SER A 107 -8.44 19.10 -5.93
C SER A 107 -8.37 19.67 -7.34
N SER A 108 -7.81 20.87 -7.51
CA SER A 108 -7.58 21.46 -8.83
C SER A 108 -6.54 20.70 -9.65
N LYS A 109 -5.56 20.07 -8.97
CA LYS A 109 -4.50 19.26 -9.59
C LYS A 109 -4.27 17.96 -8.79
N PRO A 110 -5.22 17.03 -8.80
CA PRO A 110 -5.23 15.89 -7.88
C PRO A 110 -4.08 14.91 -8.09
N LYS A 111 -3.49 14.89 -9.29
CA LYS A 111 -2.33 14.03 -9.58
C LYS A 111 -1.00 14.66 -9.16
N ASP A 112 -0.99 15.98 -8.95
CA ASP A 112 0.22 16.72 -8.64
C ASP A 112 0.40 16.90 -7.13
N ARG A 113 1.65 16.90 -6.68
CA ARG A 113 2.05 17.33 -5.35
C ARG A 113 2.87 18.59 -5.46
N PHE A 114 2.73 19.46 -4.48
CA PHE A 114 3.45 20.72 -4.39
C PHE A 114 4.28 20.73 -3.13
N LEU A 115 5.58 21.00 -3.28
CA LEU A 115 6.54 21.12 -2.19
C LEU A 115 6.78 22.61 -1.91
N TYR A 116 6.85 22.98 -0.63
CA TYR A 116 7.18 24.34 -0.23
C TYR A 116 8.69 24.55 -0.30
N ASN A 117 9.10 25.59 -0.98
CA ASN A 117 10.48 26.05 -1.00
C ASN A 117 10.66 27.12 0.08
N PRO A 118 11.41 26.85 1.17
CA PRO A 118 11.54 27.81 2.27
C PRO A 118 12.35 29.06 1.90
N ASP A 119 13.32 28.95 0.96
CA ASP A 119 14.20 30.05 0.58
C ASP A 119 13.48 31.13 -0.27
N LYS A 120 12.44 30.68 -1.03
CA LYS A 120 11.66 31.56 -1.93
C LYS A 120 10.24 31.79 -1.44
N GLU A 121 9.85 31.19 -0.33
CA GLU A 121 8.49 31.25 0.24
C GLU A 121 7.38 30.89 -0.76
N GLU A 122 7.66 29.97 -1.70
CA GLU A 122 6.75 29.59 -2.77
C GLU A 122 6.51 28.07 -2.84
N TRP A 123 5.34 27.70 -3.36
CA TRP A 123 4.99 26.30 -3.64
C TRP A 123 5.44 25.93 -5.06
N LYS A 124 6.28 24.91 -5.16
CA LYS A 124 6.72 24.34 -6.44
C LYS A 124 6.09 22.98 -6.67
N LYS A 125 5.65 22.73 -7.89
CA LYS A 125 5.23 21.39 -8.31
C LYS A 125 6.41 20.42 -8.16
N GLN A 126 6.13 19.24 -7.66
CA GLN A 126 7.11 18.14 -7.58
C GLN A 126 7.70 17.87 -8.97
N PRO A 127 9.01 17.74 -9.11
CA PRO A 127 9.65 17.53 -10.40
C PRO A 127 9.18 16.24 -11.08
N CYS A 128 9.02 16.27 -12.39
CA CYS A 128 8.66 15.09 -13.17
C CYS A 128 9.69 13.96 -12.99
N GLY A 129 9.21 12.72 -12.93
CA GLY A 129 10.05 11.54 -12.77
C GLY A 129 10.54 11.30 -11.34
N THR A 130 10.14 12.13 -10.37
CA THR A 130 10.52 11.95 -8.95
C THR A 130 9.44 11.28 -8.11
N ASP A 131 8.30 10.85 -8.68
CA ASP A 131 7.18 10.30 -7.90
C ASP A 131 7.57 9.01 -7.16
N GLY A 132 8.23 8.08 -7.83
CA GLY A 132 8.73 6.85 -7.22
C GLY A 132 9.77 7.14 -6.12
N PRO A 133 10.88 7.85 -6.43
CA PRO A 133 11.87 8.26 -5.44
C PRO A 133 11.28 9.05 -4.26
N PHE A 134 10.36 9.97 -4.52
CA PHE A 134 9.69 10.72 -3.47
C PHE A 134 8.82 9.83 -2.58
N ASN A 135 8.05 8.90 -3.18
CA ASN A 135 7.28 7.94 -2.41
C ASN A 135 8.17 7.02 -1.57
N ASN A 136 9.41 6.79 -1.97
CA ASN A 136 10.39 6.04 -1.18
C ASN A 136 11.00 6.88 -0.05
N CYS A 137 11.03 8.19 -0.18
CA CYS A 137 11.53 9.13 0.81
C CYS A 137 10.54 9.35 1.96
N ILE A 138 9.24 9.52 1.66
CA ILE A 138 8.21 9.75 2.68
C ILE A 138 7.80 8.45 3.38
N PRO A 139 7.33 8.52 4.64
CA PRO A 139 6.82 7.35 5.36
C PRO A 139 5.73 6.64 4.56
N ARG A 140 5.72 5.31 4.60
CA ARG A 140 4.71 4.51 3.91
C ARG A 140 3.40 4.55 4.68
N PHE A 141 2.32 4.88 3.98
CA PHE A 141 0.97 4.89 4.53
C PHE A 141 0.36 3.48 4.47
N GLU A 142 -0.07 2.95 5.62
CA GLU A 142 -0.78 1.69 5.73
C GLU A 142 -2.07 1.90 6.53
N PHE A 143 -3.21 1.63 5.89
CA PHE A 143 -4.50 1.70 6.54
C PHE A 143 -5.02 0.29 6.84
N VAL A 144 -5.36 0.06 8.10
CA VAL A 144 -5.88 -1.20 8.61
C VAL A 144 -7.33 -0.99 9.02
N GLU A 145 -8.27 -1.36 8.15
CA GLU A 145 -9.70 -1.36 8.47
C GLU A 145 -10.03 -2.57 9.34
N ALA A 146 -10.49 -2.34 10.56
CA ALA A 146 -10.79 -3.39 11.52
C ALA A 146 -11.86 -4.40 11.06
N THR A 147 -12.81 -3.98 10.25
CA THR A 147 -13.96 -4.82 9.83
C THR A 147 -13.75 -5.55 8.52
N LYS A 148 -13.00 -4.96 7.57
CA LYS A 148 -12.81 -5.56 6.24
C LYS A 148 -11.61 -6.49 6.17
N SER A 149 -10.57 -6.24 6.95
CA SER A 149 -9.34 -7.00 6.89
C SER A 149 -9.34 -8.28 7.74
N LEU A 150 -10.27 -8.45 8.69
CA LEU A 150 -10.30 -9.65 9.55
C LEU A 150 -10.50 -10.93 8.77
N LYS A 151 -11.42 -10.96 7.80
CA LYS A 151 -11.68 -12.15 6.96
C LYS A 151 -10.50 -12.54 6.07
N ASP A 152 -9.59 -11.62 5.82
CA ASP A 152 -8.44 -11.82 4.95
C ASP A 152 -7.10 -11.82 5.72
N VAL A 153 -7.14 -11.78 7.07
CA VAL A 153 -5.92 -11.69 7.91
C VAL A 153 -4.97 -12.85 7.65
N GLY A 154 -5.51 -14.04 7.52
CA GLY A 154 -4.73 -15.26 7.30
C GLY A 154 -4.45 -15.59 5.84
N ASN A 155 -5.00 -14.82 4.89
CA ASN A 155 -4.92 -15.12 3.47
C ASN A 155 -3.88 -14.23 2.77
N TYR A 156 -3.10 -14.83 1.89
CA TYR A 156 -2.20 -14.08 1.04
C TYR A 156 -2.98 -13.37 -0.08
N LYS A 157 -2.95 -12.05 -0.04
CA LYS A 157 -3.25 -11.16 -1.16
C LYS A 157 -2.20 -10.06 -1.12
N SER A 158 -1.72 -9.60 -2.25
CA SER A 158 -0.72 -8.51 -2.32
C SER A 158 -1.15 -7.22 -1.58
N THR A 159 -2.45 -7.07 -1.31
CA THR A 159 -3.04 -5.95 -0.57
C THR A 159 -3.17 -6.18 0.93
N THR A 160 -3.10 -7.44 1.41
CA THR A 160 -3.20 -7.74 2.85
C THR A 160 -1.88 -7.51 3.57
N PRO A 161 -1.89 -7.26 4.91
CA PRO A 161 -0.65 -7.12 5.69
C PRO A 161 0.30 -8.30 5.53
N ILE A 162 -0.21 -9.53 5.59
CA ILE A 162 0.60 -10.75 5.42
C ILE A 162 1.14 -10.87 3.98
N GLY A 163 0.33 -10.51 2.97
CA GLY A 163 0.77 -10.53 1.58
C GLY A 163 1.87 -9.52 1.30
N LYS A 164 1.79 -8.32 1.88
CA LYS A 164 2.83 -7.29 1.78
C LYS A 164 4.11 -7.70 2.49
N MET A 165 4.01 -8.35 3.66
CA MET A 165 5.14 -8.86 4.42
C MET A 165 5.84 -9.98 3.66
N LEU A 166 5.10 -11.01 3.27
CA LEU A 166 5.67 -12.20 2.63
C LEU A 166 6.08 -11.92 1.17
N GLY A 167 5.34 -11.09 0.43
CA GLY A 167 5.57 -10.85 -0.98
C GLY A 167 6.97 -10.29 -1.28
N GLY A 168 7.48 -9.37 -0.45
CA GLY A 168 8.82 -8.83 -0.61
C GLY A 168 9.91 -9.83 -0.26
N VAL A 169 9.80 -10.48 0.90
CA VAL A 169 10.84 -11.40 1.43
C VAL A 169 10.89 -12.68 0.61
N LEU A 170 9.72 -13.28 0.33
CA LEU A 170 9.68 -14.56 -0.37
C LEU A 170 10.02 -14.42 -1.86
N ALA A 171 9.72 -13.28 -2.50
CA ALA A 171 10.11 -13.07 -3.89
C ALA A 171 11.64 -13.10 -4.06
N GLU A 172 12.37 -12.38 -3.19
CA GLU A 172 13.84 -12.36 -3.22
C GLU A 172 14.46 -13.75 -2.94
N ILE A 173 13.89 -14.49 -1.97
CA ILE A 173 14.36 -15.83 -1.64
C ILE A 173 14.10 -16.80 -2.80
N LEU A 174 12.89 -16.76 -3.40
CA LEU A 174 12.54 -17.66 -4.48
C LEU A 174 13.35 -17.40 -5.76
N GLU A 175 13.62 -16.15 -6.10
CA GLU A 175 14.47 -15.85 -7.26
C GLU A 175 15.89 -16.40 -7.12
N ALA A 176 16.38 -16.54 -5.89
CA ALA A 176 17.70 -17.13 -5.58
C ALA A 176 17.64 -18.66 -5.40
N GLU A 177 16.46 -19.26 -5.25
CA GLU A 177 16.27 -20.68 -4.97
C GLU A 177 16.47 -21.53 -6.23
N GLU A 178 17.44 -22.44 -6.21
CA GLU A 178 17.80 -23.28 -7.36
C GLU A 178 16.63 -24.15 -7.85
N GLU A 179 15.81 -24.67 -6.92
CA GLU A 179 14.67 -25.50 -7.26
C GLU A 179 13.55 -24.71 -7.95
N TYR A 180 13.41 -23.42 -7.62
CA TYR A 180 12.45 -22.53 -8.30
C TYR A 180 12.92 -22.22 -9.72
N VAL A 181 14.20 -22.01 -9.92
CA VAL A 181 14.78 -21.84 -11.28
C VAL A 181 14.52 -23.08 -12.13
N LYS A 182 14.76 -24.29 -11.57
CA LYS A 182 14.44 -25.56 -12.25
C LYS A 182 12.96 -25.70 -12.56
N PHE A 183 12.07 -25.28 -11.64
CA PHE A 183 10.63 -25.28 -11.87
C PHE A 183 10.25 -24.39 -13.08
N ARG A 184 10.80 -23.19 -13.15
CA ARG A 184 10.57 -22.28 -14.29
C ARG A 184 11.05 -22.88 -15.61
N GLU A 185 12.24 -23.46 -15.64
CA GLU A 185 12.75 -24.14 -16.84
C GLU A 185 11.85 -25.32 -17.26
N GLN A 186 11.34 -26.09 -16.30
CA GLN A 186 10.41 -27.18 -16.59
C GLN A 186 9.06 -26.68 -17.08
N PHE A 187 8.54 -25.60 -16.50
CA PHE A 187 7.31 -24.95 -16.94
C PHE A 187 7.45 -24.48 -18.39
N GLU A 188 8.55 -23.83 -18.73
CA GLU A 188 8.83 -23.38 -20.09
C GLU A 188 8.93 -24.56 -21.06
N LYS A 189 9.60 -25.63 -20.68
CA LYS A 189 9.67 -26.88 -21.50
C LYS A 189 8.29 -27.49 -21.75
N LEU A 190 7.39 -27.43 -20.76
CA LEU A 190 6.05 -28.01 -20.89
C LEU A 190 5.10 -27.16 -21.73
N PHE A 191 5.15 -25.84 -21.59
CA PHE A 191 4.13 -24.95 -22.18
C PHE A 191 4.62 -24.09 -23.34
N ALA A 192 5.91 -23.80 -23.41
CA ALA A 192 6.47 -22.93 -24.45
C ALA A 192 7.24 -23.71 -25.55
N SER A 193 7.83 -24.88 -25.23
CA SER A 193 8.63 -25.65 -26.19
C SER A 193 7.77 -26.21 -27.34
N GLU A 194 8.22 -26.05 -28.58
CA GLU A 194 7.57 -26.60 -29.79
C GLU A 194 7.50 -28.15 -29.76
N THR A 195 8.35 -28.79 -29.00
CA THR A 195 8.37 -30.26 -28.85
C THR A 195 7.39 -30.77 -27.81
N SER A 196 6.79 -29.87 -27.04
CA SER A 196 5.83 -30.23 -25.99
C SER A 196 4.52 -30.74 -26.59
N SER A 197 4.05 -31.90 -26.10
CA SER A 197 2.74 -32.43 -26.46
C SER A 197 1.58 -31.52 -26.04
N ILE A 198 1.75 -30.76 -24.94
CA ILE A 198 0.76 -29.79 -24.44
C ILE A 198 0.67 -28.64 -25.42
N LYS A 199 1.81 -28.04 -25.83
CA LYS A 199 1.82 -26.94 -26.79
C LYS A 199 1.26 -27.38 -28.13
N GLN A 200 1.62 -28.57 -28.60
CA GLN A 200 1.06 -29.13 -29.85
C GLN A 200 -0.46 -29.28 -29.75
N LYS A 201 -0.98 -29.74 -28.60
CA LYS A 201 -2.43 -29.90 -28.42
C LYS A 201 -3.14 -28.54 -28.34
N LEU A 202 -2.55 -27.55 -27.70
CA LEU A 202 -3.08 -26.19 -27.68
C LEU A 202 -3.11 -25.58 -29.09
N LYS A 203 -2.08 -25.80 -29.90
CA LYS A 203 -2.00 -25.37 -31.30
C LYS A 203 -3.06 -26.03 -32.17
N GLU A 204 -3.31 -27.33 -31.99
CA GLU A 204 -4.39 -28.06 -32.65
C GLU A 204 -5.77 -27.44 -32.31
N ILE A 205 -6.05 -27.21 -31.03
CA ILE A 205 -7.30 -26.61 -30.56
C ILE A 205 -7.43 -25.18 -31.09
N SER A 206 -6.37 -24.38 -31.05
CA SER A 206 -6.32 -23.04 -31.60
C SER A 206 -6.71 -23.01 -33.08
N GLY A 207 -6.16 -23.95 -33.86
CA GLY A 207 -6.50 -24.09 -35.27
C GLY A 207 -7.96 -24.51 -35.52
N GLN A 208 -8.53 -25.33 -34.64
CA GLN A 208 -9.96 -25.67 -34.72
C GLN A 208 -10.84 -24.46 -34.43
N VAL A 209 -10.52 -23.71 -33.37
CA VAL A 209 -11.25 -22.48 -33.00
C VAL A 209 -11.15 -21.45 -34.11
N CYS A 210 -9.95 -21.23 -34.66
CA CYS A 210 -9.74 -20.30 -35.76
C CYS A 210 -10.62 -20.64 -36.96
N ARG A 211 -10.70 -21.92 -37.37
CA ARG A 211 -11.56 -22.38 -38.49
C ARG A 211 -13.05 -22.10 -38.23
N HIS A 212 -13.51 -22.25 -37.02
CA HIS A 212 -14.89 -21.92 -36.65
C HIS A 212 -15.14 -20.41 -36.60
N LEU A 213 -14.18 -19.66 -36.09
CA LEU A 213 -14.28 -18.21 -35.99
C LEU A 213 -14.25 -17.52 -37.35
N THR A 214 -13.40 -17.97 -38.28
CA THR A 214 -13.28 -17.42 -39.61
C THR A 214 -14.58 -17.55 -40.44
N LYS A 215 -15.45 -18.54 -40.12
CA LYS A 215 -16.78 -18.64 -40.75
C LYS A 215 -17.70 -17.49 -40.36
N GLN A 216 -17.51 -16.88 -39.21
CA GLN A 216 -18.32 -15.77 -38.70
C GLN A 216 -17.62 -14.43 -38.89
N PHE A 217 -16.29 -14.42 -38.77
CA PHE A 217 -15.41 -13.28 -38.91
C PHE A 217 -14.27 -13.58 -39.87
N PRO A 218 -14.48 -13.37 -41.21
CA PRO A 218 -13.51 -13.73 -42.24
C PRO A 218 -12.14 -13.08 -42.09
N ASP A 219 -12.06 -11.92 -41.42
CA ASP A 219 -10.82 -11.18 -41.20
C ASP A 219 -9.94 -11.78 -40.09
N CYS A 220 -10.45 -12.77 -39.34
CA CYS A 220 -9.68 -13.46 -38.32
C CYS A 220 -8.68 -14.42 -38.98
N SER A 221 -7.39 -14.09 -38.89
CA SER A 221 -6.31 -14.88 -39.49
C SER A 221 -5.72 -15.93 -38.56
N GLU A 222 -5.71 -15.66 -37.25
CA GLU A 222 -5.06 -16.53 -36.27
C GLU A 222 -5.74 -16.45 -34.91
N VAL A 223 -5.73 -17.58 -34.18
CA VAL A 223 -6.09 -17.70 -32.76
C VAL A 223 -4.97 -18.48 -32.09
N GLU A 224 -4.39 -17.96 -31.06
CA GLU A 224 -3.35 -18.63 -30.27
C GLU A 224 -3.76 -18.73 -28.79
N PHE A 225 -3.63 -19.93 -28.21
CA PHE A 225 -3.75 -20.16 -26.76
C PHE A 225 -2.36 -20.28 -26.16
N MET A 226 -2.04 -19.35 -25.26
CA MET A 226 -0.76 -19.35 -24.54
C MET A 226 -0.99 -19.56 -23.04
N VAL A 227 -0.14 -20.36 -22.41
CA VAL A 227 -0.07 -20.48 -20.97
C VAL A 227 1.10 -19.65 -20.49
N GLN A 228 0.82 -18.63 -19.68
CA GLN A 228 1.84 -17.79 -19.09
C GLN A 228 2.38 -18.43 -17.82
N GLU A 229 3.65 -18.19 -17.52
CA GLU A 229 4.23 -18.57 -16.25
C GLU A 229 3.46 -17.89 -15.11
N PRO A 230 3.08 -18.65 -14.06
CA PRO A 230 2.36 -18.08 -12.93
C PRO A 230 3.26 -17.06 -12.21
N ALA A 231 2.73 -15.85 -12.03
CA ALA A 231 3.40 -14.85 -11.21
C ALA A 231 3.53 -15.36 -9.76
N PHE A 232 4.52 -14.86 -9.02
CA PHE A 232 4.73 -15.23 -7.62
C PHE A 232 3.46 -15.14 -6.77
N ASP A 233 2.70 -14.05 -6.91
CA ASP A 233 1.42 -13.85 -6.21
C ASP A 233 0.39 -14.95 -6.53
N GLU A 234 0.48 -15.56 -7.70
CA GLU A 234 -0.40 -16.67 -8.10
C GLU A 234 -0.04 -17.98 -7.42
N LEU A 235 1.23 -18.22 -7.17
CA LEU A 235 1.71 -19.39 -6.41
C LEU A 235 1.21 -19.36 -4.96
N LEU A 236 1.08 -18.16 -4.39
CA LEU A 236 0.61 -17.96 -3.02
C LEU A 236 -0.92 -17.81 -2.88
N LYS A 237 -1.70 -17.92 -3.94
CA LYS A 237 -3.18 -17.84 -3.86
C LYS A 237 -3.82 -18.80 -2.87
N ASN A 238 -3.18 -19.94 -2.61
CA ASN A 238 -3.65 -20.97 -1.68
C ASN A 238 -2.95 -20.92 -0.31
N PHE A 239 -2.19 -19.83 -0.04
CA PHE A 239 -1.57 -19.64 1.26
C PHE A 239 -2.64 -19.49 2.35
N ARG A 240 -2.51 -20.22 3.44
CA ARG A 240 -3.40 -20.17 4.60
C ARG A 240 -2.57 -20.07 5.86
N THR A 241 -3.05 -19.27 6.80
CA THR A 241 -2.46 -19.18 8.13
C THR A 241 -3.25 -20.05 9.09
N GLU A 242 -2.57 -21.00 9.71
CA GLU A 242 -3.12 -21.83 10.79
C GLU A 242 -2.64 -21.32 12.14
N VAL A 243 -3.53 -21.30 13.12
CA VAL A 243 -3.26 -20.87 14.49
C VAL A 243 -3.65 -21.99 15.44
N ASN A 244 -2.72 -22.38 16.31
CA ASN A 244 -2.95 -23.34 17.38
C ASN A 244 -3.03 -22.63 18.74
N ASP A 245 -4.22 -22.63 19.34
CA ASP A 245 -4.51 -22.13 20.68
C ASP A 245 -5.07 -23.24 21.58
N GLY A 246 -4.67 -24.50 21.30
CA GLY A 246 -5.20 -25.74 21.85
C GLY A 246 -5.90 -26.59 20.80
N VAL A 247 -6.42 -25.95 19.75
CA VAL A 247 -6.97 -26.60 18.55
C VAL A 247 -6.45 -25.86 17.33
N THR A 248 -5.80 -26.60 16.41
CA THR A 248 -5.33 -26.02 15.15
C THR A 248 -6.50 -25.80 14.22
N THR A 249 -6.75 -24.53 13.86
CA THR A 249 -7.74 -24.13 12.85
C THR A 249 -7.18 -22.97 12.03
N THR A 250 -7.83 -22.67 10.91
CA THR A 250 -7.44 -21.52 10.10
C THR A 250 -7.69 -20.21 10.85
N ALA A 251 -6.92 -19.18 10.52
CA ALA A 251 -7.08 -17.86 11.14
C ALA A 251 -8.51 -17.32 10.99
N GLU A 252 -9.20 -17.63 9.89
CA GLU A 252 -10.59 -17.22 9.62
C GLU A 252 -11.62 -17.86 10.55
N GLU A 253 -11.32 -19.06 11.05
CA GLU A 253 -12.20 -19.81 11.97
C GLU A 253 -11.99 -19.39 13.44
N LYS A 254 -10.96 -18.62 13.75
CA LYS A 254 -10.74 -18.07 15.08
C LYS A 254 -11.70 -16.91 15.37
N GLY A 255 -12.00 -16.71 16.64
CA GLY A 255 -12.80 -15.56 17.07
C GLY A 255 -12.13 -14.20 16.72
N ASP A 256 -12.93 -13.16 16.54
CA ASP A 256 -12.50 -11.81 16.10
C ASP A 256 -11.33 -11.26 16.92
N GLY A 257 -11.29 -11.51 18.24
CA GLY A 257 -10.20 -11.10 19.10
C GLY A 257 -8.85 -11.72 18.73
N MET A 258 -8.84 -13.01 18.39
CA MET A 258 -7.63 -13.73 17.96
C MET A 258 -7.19 -13.24 16.56
N GLN A 259 -8.13 -13.05 15.64
CA GLN A 259 -7.84 -12.53 14.30
C GLN A 259 -7.19 -11.15 14.37
N ARG A 260 -7.67 -10.26 15.27
CA ARG A 260 -7.08 -8.94 15.50
C ARG A 260 -5.69 -9.02 16.11
N ALA A 261 -5.51 -9.88 17.11
CA ALA A 261 -4.21 -10.10 17.72
C ALA A 261 -3.20 -10.63 16.69
N LEU A 262 -3.61 -11.57 15.85
CA LEU A 262 -2.80 -12.09 14.74
C LEU A 262 -2.43 -10.97 13.75
N MET A 263 -3.40 -10.17 13.33
CA MET A 263 -3.15 -9.04 12.41
C MET A 263 -2.11 -8.07 12.97
N LEU A 264 -2.22 -7.71 14.24
CA LEU A 264 -1.27 -6.79 14.89
C LEU A 264 0.12 -7.42 15.03
N ALA A 265 0.17 -8.73 15.34
CA ALA A 265 1.44 -9.45 15.39
C ALA A 265 2.12 -9.47 14.01
N ILE A 266 1.36 -9.69 12.93
CA ILE A 266 1.86 -9.63 11.55
C ILE A 266 2.38 -8.22 11.23
N ILE A 267 1.62 -7.17 11.56
CA ILE A 267 2.03 -5.78 11.32
C ILE A 267 3.31 -5.45 12.10
N LYS A 268 3.38 -5.86 13.38
CA LYS A 268 4.58 -5.66 14.19
C LYS A 268 5.79 -6.38 13.60
N THR A 269 5.64 -7.65 13.26
CA THR A 269 6.71 -8.43 12.62
C THR A 269 7.18 -7.79 11.31
N TYR A 270 6.24 -7.30 10.49
CA TYR A 270 6.55 -6.60 9.26
C TYR A 270 7.33 -5.29 9.50
N ALA A 271 6.90 -4.50 10.49
CA ALA A 271 7.59 -3.28 10.87
C ALA A 271 9.01 -3.57 11.39
N ASP A 272 9.17 -4.58 12.26
CA ASP A 272 10.46 -4.98 12.81
C ASP A 272 11.43 -5.45 11.71
N GLN A 273 10.98 -6.30 10.79
CA GLN A 273 11.80 -6.75 9.66
C GLN A 273 12.25 -5.58 8.76
N ARG A 274 11.39 -4.58 8.57
CA ARG A 274 11.71 -3.42 7.75
C ARG A 274 12.61 -2.39 8.44
N ARG A 275 12.70 -2.40 9.77
CA ARG A 275 13.69 -1.60 10.51
C ARG A 275 15.12 -2.07 10.23
N ASP A 276 15.29 -3.37 10.04
CA ASP A 276 16.58 -4.00 9.76
C ASP A 276 16.99 -3.87 8.28
N ASP A 277 16.07 -3.52 7.39
CA ASP A 277 16.37 -3.26 5.99
C ASP A 277 17.27 -2.01 5.87
N ALA A 278 18.31 -2.10 5.02
CA ALA A 278 19.26 -1.02 4.75
C ALA A 278 18.63 0.31 4.30
N LEU A 279 17.33 0.30 3.96
CA LEU A 279 16.55 1.45 3.54
C LEU A 279 15.85 2.17 4.69
N GLY A 280 15.77 1.64 5.91
CA GLY A 280 15.28 2.30 7.14
C GLY A 280 13.96 3.08 7.01
N ARG A 281 13.06 2.65 6.13
CA ARG A 281 11.85 3.41 5.77
C ARG A 281 10.83 3.40 6.89
N SER A 282 10.37 4.58 7.30
CA SER A 282 9.32 4.73 8.30
C SER A 282 7.94 4.33 7.77
N PHE A 283 7.06 3.88 8.66
CA PHE A 283 5.68 3.54 8.37
C PHE A 283 4.73 4.44 9.17
N ILE A 284 3.56 4.66 8.62
CA ILE A 284 2.43 5.28 9.31
C ILE A 284 1.28 4.30 9.23
N PHE A 285 0.88 3.78 10.39
CA PHE A 285 -0.28 2.91 10.50
C PHE A 285 -1.49 3.70 10.96
N PHE A 286 -2.58 3.59 10.23
CA PHE A 286 -3.90 4.01 10.67
C PHE A 286 -4.72 2.77 10.95
N ILE A 287 -5.20 2.64 12.18
CA ILE A 287 -5.97 1.48 12.62
C ILE A 287 -7.32 2.01 13.11
N ASP A 288 -8.40 1.60 12.43
CA ASP A 288 -9.76 2.00 12.79
C ASP A 288 -10.37 0.95 13.70
N GLU A 289 -11.03 1.39 14.79
CA GLU A 289 -11.74 0.55 15.75
C GLU A 289 -10.94 -0.68 16.25
N ALA A 290 -9.65 -0.49 16.52
CA ALA A 290 -8.75 -1.59 16.89
C ALA A 290 -9.23 -2.35 18.15
N GLU A 291 -9.94 -1.68 19.05
CA GLU A 291 -10.46 -2.23 20.30
C GLU A 291 -11.79 -2.97 20.18
N LEU A 292 -12.47 -2.89 19.01
CA LEU A 292 -13.79 -3.47 18.82
C LEU A 292 -13.76 -5.01 19.02
N HIS A 293 -14.74 -5.54 19.77
CA HIS A 293 -14.87 -6.96 20.12
C HIS A 293 -13.71 -7.55 20.97
N LEU A 294 -12.79 -6.73 21.49
CA LEU A 294 -11.77 -7.20 22.41
C LEU A 294 -12.23 -7.13 23.87
N HIS A 295 -11.90 -8.19 24.63
CA HIS A 295 -12.04 -8.16 26.08
C HIS A 295 -11.12 -7.08 26.70
N PRO A 296 -11.48 -6.41 27.80
CA PRO A 296 -10.68 -5.33 28.40
C PRO A 296 -9.20 -5.66 28.63
N THR A 297 -8.89 -6.91 28.96
CA THR A 297 -7.49 -7.35 29.10
C THR A 297 -6.75 -7.30 27.78
N ALA A 298 -7.38 -7.77 26.68
CA ALA A 298 -6.82 -7.74 25.35
C ALA A 298 -6.68 -6.31 24.81
N GLN A 299 -7.60 -5.38 25.16
CA GLN A 299 -7.46 -3.96 24.84
C GLN A 299 -6.22 -3.31 25.48
N ARG A 300 -5.88 -3.70 26.70
CA ARG A 300 -4.65 -3.23 27.38
C ARG A 300 -3.40 -3.76 26.70
N GLN A 301 -3.40 -5.03 26.32
CA GLN A 301 -2.29 -5.64 25.59
C GLN A 301 -2.13 -5.01 24.18
N LEU A 302 -3.25 -4.76 23.51
CA LEU A 302 -3.27 -4.04 22.24
C LEU A 302 -2.63 -2.64 22.37
N LYS A 303 -3.06 -1.86 23.38
CA LYS A 303 -2.48 -0.53 23.62
C LYS A 303 -0.96 -0.63 23.79
N GLN A 304 -0.48 -1.60 24.58
CA GLN A 304 0.95 -1.78 24.80
C GLN A 304 1.68 -2.12 23.48
N ALA A 305 1.14 -3.05 22.69
CA ALA A 305 1.71 -3.41 21.39
C ALA A 305 1.76 -2.23 20.42
N LEU A 306 0.73 -1.38 20.40
CA LEU A 306 0.70 -0.18 19.54
C LEU A 306 1.70 0.88 19.99
N LEU A 307 1.92 1.05 21.30
CA LEU A 307 2.95 1.94 21.82
C LEU A 307 4.35 1.45 21.42
N GLU A 308 4.62 0.16 21.57
CA GLU A 308 5.88 -0.46 21.14
C GLU A 308 6.14 -0.36 19.62
N LEU A 309 5.07 -0.28 18.81
CA LEU A 309 5.19 -0.02 17.36
C LEU A 309 5.53 1.43 17.05
N ALA A 310 5.16 2.36 17.94
CA ALA A 310 5.35 3.80 17.75
C ALA A 310 6.74 4.30 18.17
N ASP A 311 7.47 3.52 18.98
CA ASP A 311 8.86 3.77 19.44
C ASP A 311 9.88 3.28 18.40
#